data_2480d5d82899a097599f05e1e65d1ce9
#
_entry.id   2480d5d82899a097599f05e1e65d1ce9
#
_cell.length_a   1.000
_cell.length_b   1.000
_cell.length_c   1.000
_cell.angle_alpha   90.00
_cell.angle_beta   90.00
_cell.angle_gamma   90.00
#
_symmetry.space_group_name_H-M   'P 1'
#
loop_
_entity.id
_entity.type
_entity.pdbx_description
1 polymer ?
#
loop_
_entity_poly.entity_id
_entity_poly.type
_entity_poly.pdbx_seq_one_letter_code
_entity_poly.pdbx_strand_id
1 'polypeptide(L)'
;SKRFPQDIGKGRPCLNAHIGKCMAVCSGKISCENYNQAVKNAVHLIRYGKKDILKTLNERMLEASDRLEFETAALLRDQINAITKVTAGQKVVVDPEVEMDVVALAGTPSSVCAAVLRFREGRLTDKREFLFHDTADIAAVREEFLPRYYLDDEQIPKIIAVDELPPDSEALQQALNEKRGSEVQLYVPQRGDKAHLVEMAHTNAVERLARESGRYAREEKLLDELAQVLGLAKPPRAIESYDISNWGDGTSVCGMV
;
A
#
# COMPACT_ATOMS: atom_id res chain seq x y z
N SER A 1 27.05 -6.82 -6.44
CA SER A 1 26.59 -5.77 -5.52
C SER A 1 27.65 -5.53 -4.45
N LYS A 2 27.91 -4.24 -4.10
CA LYS A 2 28.87 -3.88 -3.06
C LYS A 2 28.25 -4.05 -1.67
N ARG A 3 29.07 -4.47 -0.70
CA ARG A 3 28.66 -4.65 0.70
C ARG A 3 28.94 -3.37 1.49
N PHE A 4 27.93 -2.85 2.20
CA PHE A 4 28.06 -1.70 3.08
C PHE A 4 28.17 -2.17 4.54
N PRO A 5 29.00 -1.53 5.35
CA PRO A 5 29.94 -0.42 5.09
C PRO A 5 31.31 -0.83 4.54
N GLN A 6 31.57 -2.12 4.36
CA GLN A 6 32.90 -2.72 4.11
C GLN A 6 33.56 -2.25 2.81
N ASP A 7 32.77 -1.92 1.79
CA ASP A 7 33.25 -1.54 0.46
C ASP A 7 33.26 -0.01 0.22
N ILE A 8 33.01 0.81 1.25
CA ILE A 8 33.10 2.27 1.14
C ILE A 8 34.54 2.69 0.88
N GLY A 9 34.74 3.52 -0.14
CA GLY A 9 36.06 4.00 -0.56
C GLY A 9 36.90 2.99 -1.33
N LYS A 10 36.41 1.75 -1.53
CA LYS A 10 37.15 0.69 -2.23
C LYS A 10 36.65 0.54 -3.68
N GLY A 11 37.58 0.70 -4.61
CA GLY A 11 37.37 0.41 -6.03
C GLY A 11 36.64 1.50 -6.82
N ARG A 12 36.45 1.23 -8.11
CA ARG A 12 35.84 2.17 -9.06
C ARG A 12 34.31 2.23 -8.89
N PRO A 13 33.67 3.40 -9.18
CA PRO A 13 32.23 3.51 -9.26
C PRO A 13 31.65 2.52 -10.28
N CYS A 14 30.47 1.96 -9.96
CA CYS A 14 29.78 1.05 -10.86
C CYS A 14 29.04 1.80 -11.98
N LEU A 15 28.51 1.07 -12.97
CA LEU A 15 27.77 1.64 -14.09
C LEU A 15 26.65 2.59 -13.64
N ASN A 16 25.91 2.24 -12.59
CA ASN A 16 24.83 3.09 -12.07
C ASN A 16 25.30 4.47 -11.61
N ALA A 17 26.53 4.59 -11.11
CA ALA A 17 27.13 5.86 -10.78
C ALA A 17 27.48 6.67 -12.05
N HIS A 18 28.01 6.00 -13.08
CA HIS A 18 28.36 6.67 -14.35
C HIS A 18 27.14 7.18 -15.12
N ILE A 19 26.00 6.48 -15.05
CA ILE A 19 24.76 6.89 -15.69
C ILE A 19 23.87 7.77 -14.79
N GLY A 20 24.38 8.28 -13.66
CA GLY A 20 23.66 9.18 -12.76
C GLY A 20 22.51 8.54 -11.94
N LYS A 21 22.35 7.21 -11.97
CA LYS A 21 21.31 6.50 -11.21
C LYS A 21 21.71 6.18 -9.75
N CYS A 22 22.91 6.53 -9.33
CA CYS A 22 23.41 6.30 -7.99
C CYS A 22 24.36 7.41 -7.58
N MET A 23 24.24 7.89 -6.35
CA MET A 23 25.12 8.93 -5.79
C MET A 23 26.55 8.45 -5.49
N ALA A 24 26.89 7.22 -5.86
CA ALA A 24 28.20 6.61 -5.70
C ALA A 24 28.75 6.65 -4.26
N VAL A 25 27.91 6.45 -3.26
CA VAL A 25 28.26 6.41 -1.82
C VAL A 25 29.45 5.49 -1.56
N CYS A 26 29.50 4.36 -2.28
CA CYS A 26 30.60 3.40 -2.21
C CYS A 26 31.97 3.94 -2.69
N SER A 27 32.00 5.05 -3.41
CA SER A 27 33.27 5.67 -3.84
C SER A 27 33.91 6.58 -2.77
N GLY A 28 33.15 6.89 -1.71
CA GLY A 28 33.57 7.83 -0.66
C GLY A 28 33.65 9.31 -1.09
N LYS A 29 33.19 9.62 -2.31
CA LYS A 29 33.29 11.01 -2.87
C LYS A 29 32.15 11.92 -2.42
N ILE A 30 31.03 11.35 -1.96
CA ILE A 30 29.90 12.13 -1.45
C ILE A 30 30.11 12.45 0.03
N SER A 31 29.85 13.68 0.44
CA SER A 31 29.86 14.04 1.86
C SER A 31 28.67 13.41 2.59
N CYS A 32 28.88 13.12 3.88
CA CYS A 32 27.83 12.59 4.76
C CYS A 32 26.61 13.51 4.82
N GLU A 33 26.86 14.84 4.80
CA GLU A 33 25.83 15.86 4.81
C GLU A 33 24.95 15.82 3.56
N ASN A 34 25.57 15.77 2.37
CA ASN A 34 24.85 15.71 1.10
C ASN A 34 24.01 14.43 0.96
N TYR A 35 24.55 13.29 1.42
CA TYR A 35 23.79 12.05 1.41
C TYR A 35 22.61 12.09 2.37
N ASN A 36 22.83 12.55 3.60
CA ASN A 36 21.77 12.70 4.60
C ASN A 36 20.69 13.68 4.15
N GLN A 37 21.06 14.76 3.45
CA GLN A 37 20.09 15.69 2.90
C GLN A 37 19.24 15.02 1.80
N ALA A 38 19.84 14.24 0.93
CA ALA A 38 19.10 13.49 -0.09
C ALA A 38 18.13 12.47 0.54
N VAL A 39 18.56 11.77 1.59
CA VAL A 39 17.70 10.84 2.34
C VAL A 39 16.55 11.59 3.02
N LYS A 40 16.81 12.72 3.69
CA LYS A 40 15.78 13.56 4.29
C LYS A 40 14.76 14.04 3.26
N ASN A 41 15.21 14.49 2.09
CA ASN A 41 14.34 14.91 1.01
C ASN A 41 13.47 13.77 0.48
N ALA A 42 14.04 12.55 0.35
CA ALA A 42 13.29 11.37 -0.06
C ALA A 42 12.22 10.98 0.98
N VAL A 43 12.58 10.97 2.26
CA VAL A 43 11.63 10.70 3.35
C VAL A 43 10.53 11.76 3.39
N HIS A 44 10.89 13.04 3.22
CA HIS A 44 9.91 14.13 3.18
C HIS A 44 8.94 13.99 2.00
N LEU A 45 9.46 13.63 0.81
CA LEU A 45 8.62 13.36 -0.37
C LEU A 45 7.62 12.23 -0.14
N ILE A 46 8.07 11.15 0.53
CA ILE A 46 7.22 9.99 0.81
C ILE A 46 6.15 10.32 1.87
N ARG A 47 6.51 11.07 2.91
CA ARG A 47 5.60 11.37 4.05
C ARG A 47 4.63 12.50 3.77
N TYR A 48 5.11 13.58 3.15
CA TYR A 48 4.37 14.86 3.04
C TYR A 48 3.99 15.24 1.60
N GLY A 49 4.37 14.40 0.64
CA GLY A 49 4.02 14.63 -0.74
C GLY A 49 4.94 15.61 -1.49
N LYS A 50 4.54 15.97 -2.73
CA LYS A 50 5.41 16.72 -3.65
C LYS A 50 5.38 18.24 -3.51
N LYS A 51 4.30 18.79 -2.93
CA LYS A 51 4.01 20.24 -2.99
C LYS A 51 5.10 21.07 -2.33
N ASP A 52 5.47 20.73 -1.12
CA ASP A 52 6.49 21.47 -0.35
C ASP A 52 7.90 21.29 -0.91
N ILE A 53 8.23 20.05 -1.33
CA ILE A 53 9.56 19.80 -1.89
C ILE A 53 9.76 20.47 -3.25
N LEU A 54 8.73 20.52 -4.10
CA LEU A 54 8.78 21.24 -5.36
C LEU A 54 8.90 22.75 -5.15
N LYS A 55 8.22 23.29 -4.14
CA LYS A 55 8.34 24.70 -3.76
C LYS A 55 9.77 25.03 -3.35
N THR A 56 10.34 24.27 -2.42
CA THR A 56 11.72 24.46 -1.95
C THR A 56 12.75 24.30 -3.08
N LEU A 57 12.57 23.33 -3.99
CA LEU A 57 13.47 23.13 -5.11
C LEU A 57 13.37 24.27 -6.13
N ASN A 58 12.17 24.80 -6.38
CA ASN A 58 11.98 25.96 -7.25
C ASN A 58 12.62 27.21 -6.66
N GLU A 59 12.46 27.49 -5.36
CA GLU A 59 13.10 28.61 -4.68
C GLU A 59 14.63 28.52 -4.80
N ARG A 60 15.22 27.36 -4.52
CA ARG A 60 16.67 27.14 -4.69
C ARG A 60 17.15 27.27 -6.13
N MET A 61 16.34 26.82 -7.09
CA MET A 61 16.67 26.94 -8.52
C MET A 61 16.74 28.41 -8.94
N LEU A 62 15.79 29.22 -8.47
CA LEU A 62 15.78 30.67 -8.74
C LEU A 62 16.97 31.35 -8.07
N GLU A 63 17.27 31.07 -6.80
CA GLU A 63 18.44 31.60 -6.11
C GLU A 63 19.76 31.26 -6.81
N ALA A 64 19.91 30.00 -7.29
CA ALA A 64 21.09 29.59 -8.06
C ALA A 64 21.19 30.35 -9.40
N SER A 65 20.05 30.59 -10.07
CA SER A 65 19.96 31.35 -11.29
C SER A 65 20.38 32.84 -11.07
N ASP A 66 19.89 33.45 -9.98
CA ASP A 66 20.23 34.82 -9.60
C ASP A 66 21.70 35.01 -9.27
N ARG A 67 22.35 33.94 -8.77
CA ARG A 67 23.80 33.89 -8.52
C ARG A 67 24.61 33.51 -9.75
N LEU A 68 23.96 33.36 -10.92
CA LEU A 68 24.57 32.92 -12.19
C LEU A 68 25.21 31.52 -12.12
N GLU A 69 24.78 30.69 -11.16
CA GLU A 69 25.20 29.30 -11.00
C GLU A 69 24.34 28.37 -11.90
N PHE A 70 24.48 28.52 -13.21
CA PHE A 70 23.60 27.88 -14.19
C PHE A 70 23.65 26.34 -14.17
N GLU A 71 24.79 25.74 -13.84
CA GLU A 71 24.90 24.26 -13.72
C GLU A 71 24.08 23.75 -12.53
N THR A 72 24.14 24.45 -11.40
CA THR A 72 23.33 24.13 -10.20
C THR A 72 21.85 24.31 -10.48
N ALA A 73 21.47 25.42 -11.15
CA ALA A 73 20.07 25.65 -11.53
C ALA A 73 19.55 24.57 -12.49
N ALA A 74 20.36 24.12 -13.46
CA ALA A 74 20.00 23.06 -14.39
C ALA A 74 19.78 21.72 -13.67
N LEU A 75 20.64 21.34 -12.72
CA LEU A 75 20.48 20.15 -11.91
C LEU A 75 19.19 20.18 -11.07
N LEU A 76 18.86 21.32 -10.46
CA LEU A 76 17.63 21.49 -9.69
C LEU A 76 16.40 21.42 -10.59
N ARG A 77 16.42 22.00 -11.78
CA ARG A 77 15.36 21.87 -12.78
C ARG A 77 15.14 20.42 -13.18
N ASP A 78 16.20 19.66 -13.40
CA ASP A 78 16.12 18.25 -13.79
C ASP A 78 15.56 17.40 -12.65
N GLN A 79 15.87 17.72 -11.39
CA GLN A 79 15.26 17.09 -10.20
C GLN A 79 13.76 17.41 -10.13
N ILE A 80 13.34 18.65 -10.34
CA ILE A 80 11.93 19.08 -10.39
C ILE A 80 11.19 18.29 -11.48
N ASN A 81 11.76 18.20 -12.68
CA ASN A 81 11.17 17.44 -13.78
C ASN A 81 11.06 15.95 -13.48
N ALA A 82 12.06 15.33 -12.83
CA ALA A 82 12.03 13.94 -12.44
C ALA A 82 10.93 13.66 -11.41
N ILE A 83 10.83 14.48 -10.37
CA ILE A 83 9.76 14.38 -9.34
C ILE A 83 8.39 14.54 -10.01
N THR A 84 8.23 15.53 -10.88
CA THR A 84 6.98 15.78 -11.59
C THR A 84 6.58 14.60 -12.47
N LYS A 85 7.51 14.00 -13.20
CA LYS A 85 7.26 12.82 -14.06
C LYS A 85 6.85 11.59 -13.24
N VAL A 86 7.56 11.28 -12.16
CA VAL A 86 7.25 10.14 -11.28
C VAL A 86 5.86 10.28 -10.66
N THR A 87 5.47 11.51 -10.33
CA THR A 87 4.17 11.81 -9.71
C THR A 87 3.05 12.07 -10.70
N ALA A 88 3.34 12.29 -11.98
CA ALA A 88 2.32 12.48 -13.03
C ALA A 88 1.59 11.18 -13.39
N GLY A 89 2.18 10.02 -13.11
CA GLY A 89 1.53 8.72 -13.28
C GLY A 89 0.45 8.41 -12.24
N GLN A 90 0.45 9.08 -11.10
CA GLN A 90 -0.65 9.06 -10.14
C GLN A 90 -1.65 10.15 -10.55
N LYS A 91 -2.71 9.78 -11.25
CA LYS A 91 -3.85 10.66 -11.47
C LYS A 91 -4.39 11.06 -10.11
N VAL A 92 -4.12 12.30 -9.70
CA VAL A 92 -4.79 12.93 -8.54
C VAL A 92 -6.21 13.19 -8.99
N VAL A 93 -7.14 12.41 -8.50
CA VAL A 93 -8.55 12.45 -8.89
C VAL A 93 -9.37 13.19 -7.84
N VAL A 94 -8.76 13.62 -6.74
CA VAL A 94 -9.44 14.25 -5.60
C VAL A 94 -8.78 15.56 -5.23
N ASP A 95 -9.57 16.51 -4.76
CA ASP A 95 -9.08 17.77 -4.18
C ASP A 95 -7.99 17.50 -3.14
N PRO A 96 -6.81 18.12 -3.25
CA PRO A 96 -5.72 17.93 -2.31
C PRO A 96 -6.05 18.24 -0.84
N GLU A 97 -7.07 19.06 -0.60
CA GLU A 97 -7.46 19.45 0.77
C GLU A 97 -8.41 18.46 1.44
N VAL A 98 -8.84 17.42 0.72
CA VAL A 98 -9.85 16.48 1.21
C VAL A 98 -9.22 15.14 1.58
N GLU A 99 -9.34 14.77 2.85
CA GLU A 99 -9.11 13.41 3.32
C GLU A 99 -10.33 12.55 3.00
N MET A 100 -10.14 11.49 2.25
CA MET A 100 -11.23 10.62 1.81
C MET A 100 -10.82 9.16 1.84
N ASP A 101 -11.72 8.31 2.28
CA ASP A 101 -11.64 6.87 2.07
C ASP A 101 -12.76 6.44 1.10
N VAL A 102 -12.45 5.48 0.27
CA VAL A 102 -13.38 4.89 -0.68
C VAL A 102 -13.50 3.41 -0.40
N VAL A 103 -14.71 2.93 -0.16
CA VAL A 103 -14.97 1.54 0.20
C VAL A 103 -15.95 0.93 -0.78
N ALA A 104 -15.61 -0.24 -1.28
CA ALA A 104 -16.54 -1.03 -2.09
C ALA A 104 -16.40 -2.51 -1.76
N LEU A 105 -17.50 -3.24 -1.85
CA LEU A 105 -17.56 -4.66 -1.62
C LEU A 105 -17.90 -5.41 -2.91
N ALA A 106 -17.36 -6.62 -3.02
CA ALA A 106 -17.73 -7.56 -4.05
C ALA A 106 -17.89 -8.95 -3.44
N GLY A 107 -18.69 -9.81 -4.05
CA GLY A 107 -18.95 -11.14 -3.53
C GLY A 107 -18.92 -12.23 -4.59
N THR A 108 -18.66 -13.43 -4.13
CA THR A 108 -18.85 -14.71 -4.83
C THR A 108 -19.84 -15.54 -4.00
N PRO A 109 -20.29 -16.71 -4.48
CA PRO A 109 -21.17 -17.57 -3.69
C PRO A 109 -20.61 -18.07 -2.34
N SER A 110 -19.30 -17.93 -2.12
CA SER A 110 -18.62 -18.44 -0.93
C SER A 110 -17.75 -17.42 -0.19
N SER A 111 -17.58 -16.23 -0.73
CA SER A 111 -16.68 -15.23 -0.12
C SER A 111 -17.05 -13.81 -0.53
N VAL A 112 -16.84 -12.87 0.38
CA VAL A 112 -16.99 -11.43 0.14
C VAL A 112 -15.63 -10.75 0.37
N CYS A 113 -15.32 -9.74 -0.43
CA CYS A 113 -14.14 -8.90 -0.25
C CYS A 113 -14.56 -7.44 -0.10
N ALA A 114 -14.05 -6.77 0.93
CA ALA A 114 -14.12 -5.33 1.08
C ALA A 114 -12.78 -4.70 0.70
N ALA A 115 -12.78 -3.75 -0.23
CA ALA A 115 -11.61 -2.97 -0.60
C ALA A 115 -11.74 -1.54 -0.10
N VAL A 116 -10.72 -1.06 0.60
CA VAL A 116 -10.61 0.30 1.13
C VAL A 116 -9.45 1.00 0.47
N LEU A 117 -9.72 2.12 -0.21
CA LEU A 117 -8.72 2.99 -0.82
C LEU A 117 -8.65 4.29 0.00
N ARG A 118 -7.52 4.56 0.61
CA ARG A 118 -7.31 5.76 1.45
C ARG A 118 -6.64 6.86 0.65
N PHE A 119 -7.32 7.99 0.54
CA PHE A 119 -6.79 9.18 -0.12
C PHE A 119 -6.45 10.25 0.91
N ARG A 120 -5.21 10.73 0.87
CA ARG A 120 -4.73 11.85 1.67
C ARG A 120 -4.00 12.82 0.75
N GLU A 121 -4.22 14.11 0.93
CA GLU A 121 -3.66 15.16 0.05
C GLU A 121 -3.92 14.89 -1.44
N GLY A 122 -5.13 14.39 -1.76
CA GLY A 122 -5.53 14.07 -3.12
C GLY A 122 -4.84 12.86 -3.74
N ARG A 123 -4.13 12.02 -2.97
CA ARG A 123 -3.40 10.84 -3.46
C ARG A 123 -3.85 9.58 -2.76
N LEU A 124 -3.81 8.48 -3.49
CA LEU A 124 -3.94 7.16 -2.90
C LEU A 124 -2.69 6.86 -2.05
N THR A 125 -2.87 6.82 -0.72
CA THR A 125 -1.80 6.56 0.25
C THR A 125 -1.77 5.12 0.72
N ASP A 126 -2.93 4.47 0.76
CA ASP A 126 -3.04 3.09 1.23
C ASP A 126 -4.17 2.37 0.49
N LYS A 127 -4.00 1.06 0.30
CA LYS A 127 -5.00 0.14 -0.22
C LYS A 127 -5.06 -1.08 0.69
N ARG A 128 -6.24 -1.35 1.25
CA ARG A 128 -6.49 -2.51 2.10
C ARG A 128 -7.58 -3.37 1.50
N GLU A 129 -7.41 -4.68 1.60
CA GLU A 129 -8.35 -5.68 1.09
C GLU A 129 -8.64 -6.66 2.23
N PHE A 130 -9.92 -6.80 2.57
CA PHE A 130 -10.40 -7.69 3.63
C PHE A 130 -11.25 -8.78 3.02
N LEU A 131 -10.89 -10.03 3.29
CA LEU A 131 -11.57 -11.19 2.72
C LEU A 131 -12.37 -11.91 3.82
N PHE A 132 -13.63 -12.15 3.53
CA PHE A 132 -14.58 -12.87 4.40
C PHE A 132 -14.94 -14.16 3.72
N HIS A 133 -14.65 -15.28 4.38
CA HIS A 133 -14.93 -16.62 3.89
C HIS A 133 -16.27 -17.12 4.42
N ASP A 134 -16.80 -18.15 3.76
CA ASP A 134 -18.03 -18.83 4.14
C ASP A 134 -19.27 -17.92 4.22
N THR A 135 -19.27 -16.86 3.42
CA THR A 135 -20.41 -15.94 3.29
C THR A 135 -20.56 -15.45 1.86
N ALA A 136 -21.81 -15.30 1.44
CA ALA A 136 -22.20 -14.65 0.16
C ALA A 136 -23.00 -13.36 0.38
N ASP A 137 -23.34 -13.03 1.63
CA ASP A 137 -24.18 -11.89 1.99
C ASP A 137 -23.32 -10.61 2.10
N ILE A 138 -23.26 -9.86 1.00
CA ILE A 138 -22.53 -8.59 0.92
C ILE A 138 -23.12 -7.55 1.85
N ALA A 139 -24.46 -7.53 2.02
CA ALA A 139 -25.13 -6.55 2.85
C ALA A 139 -24.82 -6.77 4.34
N ALA A 140 -24.88 -8.01 4.82
CA ALA A 140 -24.51 -8.36 6.18
C ALA A 140 -23.03 -8.06 6.47
N VAL A 141 -22.12 -8.38 5.53
CA VAL A 141 -20.70 -8.05 5.66
C VAL A 141 -20.49 -6.54 5.72
N ARG A 142 -21.21 -5.75 4.90
CA ARG A 142 -21.08 -4.28 4.91
C ARG A 142 -21.53 -3.69 6.24
N GLU A 143 -22.65 -4.16 6.77
CA GLU A 143 -23.22 -3.72 8.04
C GLU A 143 -22.28 -3.97 9.21
N GLU A 144 -21.60 -5.10 9.25
CA GLU A 144 -20.61 -5.43 10.28
C GLU A 144 -19.25 -4.74 10.05
N PHE A 145 -18.78 -4.73 8.79
CA PHE A 145 -17.43 -4.27 8.46
C PHE A 145 -17.23 -2.77 8.68
N LEU A 146 -18.16 -1.93 8.18
CA LEU A 146 -17.97 -0.48 8.21
C LEU A 146 -17.85 0.09 9.64
N PRO A 147 -18.75 -0.26 10.58
CA PRO A 147 -18.61 0.20 11.96
C PRO A 147 -17.30 -0.31 12.58
N ARG A 148 -17.01 -1.60 12.44
CA ARG A 148 -15.84 -2.22 13.05
C ARG A 148 -14.54 -1.63 12.52
N TYR A 149 -14.44 -1.41 11.20
CA TYR A 149 -13.27 -0.83 10.57
C TYR A 149 -12.98 0.59 11.04
N TYR A 150 -14.01 1.46 11.09
CA TYR A 150 -13.81 2.87 11.42
C TYR A 150 -13.87 3.16 12.93
N LEU A 151 -14.63 2.41 13.71
CA LEU A 151 -14.68 2.61 15.16
C LEU A 151 -13.44 2.06 15.87
N ASP A 152 -12.70 1.15 15.25
CA ASP A 152 -11.40 0.68 15.75
C ASP A 152 -10.21 1.51 15.22
N ASP A 153 -10.37 2.25 14.11
CA ASP A 153 -9.29 3.10 13.54
C ASP A 153 -9.21 4.45 14.29
N GLU A 154 -8.00 4.90 14.58
CA GLU A 154 -7.76 6.22 15.20
C GLU A 154 -7.91 7.39 14.20
N GLN A 155 -7.86 7.11 12.88
CA GLN A 155 -7.85 8.13 11.82
C GLN A 155 -9.07 8.04 10.93
N ILE A 156 -10.20 8.59 11.38
CA ILE A 156 -11.41 8.69 10.58
C ILE A 156 -11.28 9.86 9.60
N PRO A 157 -11.47 9.65 8.26
CA PRO A 157 -11.39 10.71 7.28
C PRO A 157 -12.62 11.63 7.32
N LYS A 158 -12.53 12.79 6.67
CA LYS A 158 -13.67 13.71 6.54
C LYS A 158 -14.76 13.14 5.63
N ILE A 159 -14.37 12.37 4.63
CA ILE A 159 -15.28 11.79 3.63
C ILE A 159 -15.09 10.28 3.55
N ILE A 160 -16.18 9.54 3.60
CA ILE A 160 -16.25 8.11 3.33
C ILE A 160 -17.22 7.91 2.17
N ALA A 161 -16.69 7.58 1.00
CA ALA A 161 -17.48 7.25 -0.18
C ALA A 161 -17.65 5.73 -0.27
N VAL A 162 -18.88 5.26 -0.37
CA VAL A 162 -19.18 3.82 -0.42
C VAL A 162 -19.95 3.46 -1.68
N ASP A 163 -19.90 2.20 -2.07
CA ASP A 163 -20.70 1.66 -3.17
C ASP A 163 -22.18 1.57 -2.82
N GLU A 164 -22.50 1.29 -1.55
CA GLU A 164 -23.85 1.23 -1.02
C GLU A 164 -23.84 1.57 0.47
N LEU A 165 -24.89 2.23 0.97
CA LEU A 165 -25.01 2.55 2.39
C LEU A 165 -25.49 1.33 3.19
N PRO A 166 -24.97 1.12 4.42
CA PRO A 166 -25.56 0.13 5.32
C PRO A 166 -26.94 0.60 5.80
N PRO A 167 -27.82 -0.33 6.25
CA PRO A 167 -29.18 0.02 6.72
C PRO A 167 -29.17 1.12 7.80
N ASP A 168 -28.27 1.03 8.76
CA ASP A 168 -28.14 1.96 9.89
C ASP A 168 -27.10 3.08 9.62
N SER A 169 -27.04 3.58 8.37
CA SER A 169 -26.04 4.57 7.94
C SER A 169 -26.08 5.88 8.74
N GLU A 170 -27.27 6.31 9.20
CA GLU A 170 -27.41 7.52 10.02
C GLU A 170 -26.78 7.34 11.42
N ALA A 171 -27.04 6.21 12.07
CA ALA A 171 -26.43 5.87 13.36
C ALA A 171 -24.92 5.72 13.25
N LEU A 172 -24.44 5.08 12.18
CA LEU A 172 -23.00 4.96 11.90
C LEU A 172 -22.38 6.35 11.70
N GLN A 173 -22.99 7.21 10.91
CA GLN A 173 -22.47 8.56 10.67
C GLN A 173 -22.42 9.40 11.96
N GLN A 174 -23.41 9.28 12.83
CA GLN A 174 -23.40 9.94 14.13
C GLN A 174 -22.25 9.44 15.00
N ALA A 175 -22.05 8.13 15.11
CA ALA A 175 -20.96 7.55 15.89
C ALA A 175 -19.58 7.98 15.34
N LEU A 176 -19.43 8.06 14.02
CA LEU A 176 -18.21 8.55 13.37
C LEU A 176 -17.95 10.03 13.67
N ASN A 177 -18.99 10.87 13.66
CA ASN A 177 -18.90 12.29 14.02
C ASN A 177 -18.46 12.48 15.47
N GLU A 178 -19.05 11.73 16.41
CA GLU A 178 -18.70 11.76 17.83
C GLU A 178 -17.25 11.35 18.04
N LYS A 179 -16.83 10.24 17.43
CA LYS A 179 -15.46 9.74 17.57
C LYS A 179 -14.41 10.67 16.94
N ARG A 180 -14.69 11.22 15.75
CA ARG A 180 -13.79 12.16 15.08
C ARG A 180 -13.75 13.53 15.75
N GLY A 181 -14.81 13.92 16.47
CA GLY A 181 -15.01 15.28 17.01
C GLY A 181 -15.33 16.33 15.94
N SER A 182 -15.69 15.92 14.75
CA SER A 182 -16.08 16.80 13.64
C SER A 182 -16.91 16.03 12.59
N GLU A 183 -17.58 16.75 11.69
CA GLU A 183 -18.45 16.15 10.68
C GLU A 183 -17.72 15.17 9.75
N VAL A 184 -18.31 13.98 9.58
CA VAL A 184 -17.94 12.94 8.62
C VAL A 184 -19.05 12.78 7.61
N GLN A 185 -18.75 12.82 6.33
CA GLN A 185 -19.70 12.60 5.25
C GLN A 185 -19.62 11.13 4.78
N LEU A 186 -20.62 10.34 5.11
CA LEU A 186 -20.80 8.98 4.60
C LEU A 186 -21.85 8.99 3.50
N TYR A 187 -21.48 8.65 2.25
CA TYR A 187 -22.43 8.72 1.13
C TYR A 187 -22.02 7.87 -0.07
N VAL A 188 -22.97 7.64 -0.97
CA VAL A 188 -22.77 6.98 -2.27
C VAL A 188 -22.63 8.04 -3.36
N PRO A 189 -21.46 8.23 -3.98
CA PRO A 189 -21.30 9.17 -5.06
C PRO A 189 -21.97 8.66 -6.35
N GLN A 190 -22.84 9.47 -6.93
CA GLN A 190 -23.62 9.08 -8.10
C GLN A 190 -22.93 9.41 -9.45
N ARG A 191 -22.02 10.39 -9.49
CA ARG A 191 -21.39 10.89 -10.71
C ARG A 191 -20.00 11.47 -10.42
N GLY A 192 -19.20 11.62 -11.48
CA GLY A 192 -17.89 12.28 -11.43
C GLY A 192 -16.77 11.40 -10.86
N ASP A 193 -15.65 12.05 -10.55
CA ASP A 193 -14.41 11.38 -10.17
C ASP A 193 -14.57 10.46 -8.95
N LYS A 194 -15.38 10.85 -7.99
CA LYS A 194 -15.60 10.06 -6.77
C LYS A 194 -16.36 8.76 -7.05
N ALA A 195 -17.34 8.78 -7.96
CA ALA A 195 -18.01 7.55 -8.39
C ALA A 195 -17.06 6.61 -9.13
N HIS A 196 -16.17 7.14 -9.96
CA HIS A 196 -15.12 6.35 -10.61
C HIS A 196 -14.13 5.72 -9.60
N LEU A 197 -13.84 6.41 -8.49
CA LEU A 197 -13.02 5.83 -7.42
C LEU A 197 -13.72 4.67 -6.71
N VAL A 198 -15.03 4.74 -6.53
CA VAL A 198 -15.81 3.63 -5.97
C VAL A 198 -15.81 2.43 -6.92
N GLU A 199 -15.95 2.66 -8.23
CA GLU A 199 -15.82 1.62 -9.25
C GLU A 199 -14.43 0.99 -9.24
N MET A 200 -13.37 1.81 -9.07
CA MET A 200 -12.00 1.32 -8.94
C MET A 200 -11.84 0.46 -7.67
N ALA A 201 -12.40 0.86 -6.53
CA ALA A 201 -12.39 0.05 -5.31
C ALA A 201 -13.14 -1.28 -5.52
N HIS A 202 -14.30 -1.26 -6.17
CA HIS A 202 -15.06 -2.47 -6.50
C HIS A 202 -14.24 -3.41 -7.40
N THR A 203 -13.61 -2.89 -8.45
CA THR A 203 -12.72 -3.67 -9.33
C THR A 203 -11.59 -4.33 -8.54
N ASN A 204 -10.97 -3.62 -7.59
CA ASN A 204 -9.94 -4.19 -6.71
C ASN A 204 -10.50 -5.35 -5.86
N ALA A 205 -11.71 -5.22 -5.32
CA ALA A 205 -12.36 -6.30 -4.56
C ALA A 205 -12.61 -7.54 -5.43
N VAL A 206 -13.13 -7.34 -6.67
CA VAL A 206 -13.34 -8.43 -7.65
C VAL A 206 -12.02 -9.12 -8.01
N GLU A 207 -10.96 -8.37 -8.30
CA GLU A 207 -9.65 -8.93 -8.60
C GLU A 207 -9.07 -9.71 -7.43
N ARG A 208 -9.30 -9.26 -6.19
CA ARG A 208 -8.86 -9.98 -4.99
C ARG A 208 -9.56 -11.32 -4.85
N LEU A 209 -10.88 -11.36 -5.07
CA LEU A 209 -11.67 -12.59 -5.08
C LEU A 209 -11.22 -13.56 -6.18
N ALA A 210 -10.96 -13.05 -7.39
CA ALA A 210 -10.48 -13.86 -8.49
C ALA A 210 -9.10 -14.49 -8.20
N ARG A 211 -8.19 -13.73 -7.59
CA ARG A 211 -6.88 -14.26 -7.16
C ARG A 211 -7.02 -15.35 -6.10
N GLU A 212 -7.93 -15.17 -5.15
CA GLU A 212 -8.19 -16.15 -4.10
C GLU A 212 -8.80 -17.45 -4.67
N SER A 213 -9.82 -17.33 -5.51
CA SER A 213 -10.43 -18.47 -6.20
C SER A 213 -9.40 -19.26 -7.03
N GLY A 214 -8.52 -18.57 -7.76
CA GLY A 214 -7.43 -19.20 -8.50
C GLY A 214 -6.40 -19.89 -7.61
N ARG A 215 -6.18 -19.39 -6.38
CA ARG A 215 -5.32 -20.02 -5.39
C ARG A 215 -5.96 -21.31 -4.85
N TYR A 216 -7.21 -21.27 -4.45
CA TYR A 216 -7.94 -22.45 -3.98
C TYR A 216 -8.00 -23.55 -5.03
N ALA A 217 -8.35 -23.23 -6.28
CA ALA A 217 -8.38 -24.20 -7.35
C ALA A 217 -7.01 -24.87 -7.60
N ARG A 218 -5.93 -24.12 -7.43
CA ARG A 218 -4.56 -24.65 -7.54
C ARG A 218 -4.19 -25.52 -6.35
N GLU A 219 -4.56 -25.13 -5.14
CA GLU A 219 -4.36 -25.92 -3.91
C GLU A 219 -5.13 -27.24 -3.95
N GLU A 220 -6.41 -27.23 -4.36
CA GLU A 220 -7.21 -28.43 -4.55
C GLU A 220 -6.53 -29.40 -5.54
N LYS A 221 -6.11 -28.89 -6.68
CA LYS A 221 -5.41 -29.70 -7.68
C LYS A 221 -4.13 -30.33 -7.13
N LEU A 222 -3.35 -29.59 -6.36
CA LEU A 222 -2.13 -30.11 -5.71
C LEU A 222 -2.45 -31.19 -4.66
N LEU A 223 -3.54 -31.04 -3.90
CA LEU A 223 -3.97 -32.05 -2.93
C LEU A 223 -4.50 -33.30 -3.63
N ASP A 224 -5.18 -33.16 -4.75
CA ASP A 224 -5.59 -34.28 -5.59
C ASP A 224 -4.38 -35.05 -6.16
N GLU A 225 -3.41 -34.34 -6.71
CA GLU A 225 -2.16 -34.93 -7.19
C GLU A 225 -1.40 -35.65 -6.04
N LEU A 226 -1.34 -35.04 -4.87
CA LEU A 226 -0.73 -35.67 -3.68
C LEU A 226 -1.47 -36.94 -3.26
N ALA A 227 -2.80 -36.92 -3.26
CA ALA A 227 -3.61 -38.11 -2.96
C ALA A 227 -3.29 -39.25 -3.94
N GLN A 228 -3.17 -38.95 -5.22
CA GLN A 228 -2.81 -39.95 -6.25
C GLN A 228 -1.41 -40.54 -6.00
N VAL A 229 -0.41 -39.68 -5.72
CA VAL A 229 0.96 -40.13 -5.47
C VAL A 229 1.06 -41.01 -4.21
N LEU A 230 0.30 -40.68 -3.18
CA LEU A 230 0.28 -41.42 -1.89
C LEU A 230 -0.71 -42.59 -1.87
N GLY A 231 -1.51 -42.80 -2.93
CA GLY A 231 -2.51 -43.86 -2.97
C GLY A 231 -3.68 -43.64 -2.01
N LEU A 232 -3.99 -42.39 -1.63
CA LEU A 232 -5.09 -42.05 -0.74
C LEU A 232 -6.42 -42.07 -1.51
N ALA A 233 -7.47 -42.56 -0.82
CA ALA A 233 -8.81 -42.59 -1.41
C ALA A 233 -9.47 -41.22 -1.58
N LYS A 234 -8.99 -40.22 -0.87
CA LYS A 234 -9.46 -38.82 -0.90
C LYS A 234 -8.29 -37.88 -0.66
N PRO A 235 -8.35 -36.60 -1.17
CA PRO A 235 -7.36 -35.59 -0.84
C PRO A 235 -7.23 -35.36 0.68
N PRO A 236 -6.01 -35.21 1.20
CA PRO A 236 -5.79 -34.97 2.62
C PRO A 236 -6.32 -33.58 3.00
N ARG A 237 -7.03 -33.47 4.13
CA ARG A 237 -7.51 -32.19 4.68
C ARG A 237 -6.57 -31.59 5.71
N ALA A 238 -5.64 -32.39 6.24
CA ALA A 238 -4.61 -31.96 7.16
C ALA A 238 -3.31 -32.70 6.83
N ILE A 239 -2.22 -31.99 6.91
CA ILE A 239 -0.86 -32.53 6.78
C ILE A 239 -0.10 -32.06 8.01
N GLU A 240 0.38 -33.03 8.79
CA GLU A 240 1.14 -32.78 10.01
C GLU A 240 2.59 -33.16 9.77
N SER A 241 3.52 -32.33 10.21
CA SER A 241 4.95 -32.61 10.17
C SER A 241 5.49 -32.72 11.58
N TYR A 242 6.24 -33.76 11.83
CA TYR A 242 6.84 -34.00 13.13
C TYR A 242 8.36 -34.02 13.01
N ASP A 243 9.02 -33.13 13.75
CA ASP A 243 10.47 -33.11 13.90
C ASP A 243 10.85 -33.73 15.23
N ILE A 244 11.72 -34.76 15.19
CA ILE A 244 12.19 -35.47 16.38
C ILE A 244 13.62 -35.06 16.68
N SER A 245 13.80 -34.37 17.78
CA SER A 245 15.10 -33.96 18.29
C SER A 245 15.50 -34.86 19.49
N ASN A 246 16.65 -35.50 19.37
CA ASN A 246 17.22 -36.32 20.45
C ASN A 246 18.12 -35.42 21.32
N TRP A 247 17.79 -35.32 22.60
CA TRP A 247 18.59 -34.60 23.57
C TRP A 247 19.28 -35.56 24.56
N GLY A 248 20.53 -35.89 24.26
CA GLY A 248 21.34 -36.79 25.10
C GLY A 248 20.90 -38.25 25.11
N ASP A 249 21.41 -39.01 26.07
CA ASP A 249 21.09 -40.44 26.21
C ASP A 249 19.66 -40.65 26.68
N GLY A 250 18.74 -40.91 25.73
CA GLY A 250 17.44 -41.51 26.02
C GLY A 250 16.26 -40.53 26.09
N THR A 251 16.43 -39.23 25.82
CA THR A 251 15.29 -38.27 25.77
C THR A 251 15.05 -37.79 24.36
N SER A 252 13.89 -38.11 23.78
CA SER A 252 13.45 -37.59 22.48
C SER A 252 12.32 -36.58 22.67
N VAL A 253 12.39 -35.43 22.01
CA VAL A 253 11.33 -34.42 21.99
C VAL A 253 10.81 -34.32 20.57
N CYS A 254 9.49 -34.38 20.44
CA CYS A 254 8.80 -34.25 19.16
C CYS A 254 8.13 -32.89 19.09
N GLY A 255 8.46 -32.09 18.07
CA GLY A 255 7.78 -30.86 17.71
C GLY A 255 6.80 -31.13 16.56
N MET A 256 5.56 -30.68 16.67
CA MET A 256 4.57 -30.69 15.60
C MET A 256 4.52 -29.28 14.97
N VAL A 257 4.62 -29.22 13.65
CA VAL A 257 4.54 -27.99 12.86
C VAL A 257 3.33 -28.07 11.92
#